data_dde9b85121c86a962487d060eda0b8e9
#
_entry.id   dde9b85121c86a962487d060eda0b8e9
#
_cell.length_a   1.000
_cell.length_b   1.000
_cell.length_c   1.000
_cell.angle_alpha   90.00
_cell.angle_beta   90.00
_cell.angle_gamma   90.00
#
_symmetry.space_group_name_H-M   'P 1'
#
loop_
_entity.id
_entity.type
_entity.pdbx_description
1 polymer ?
#
loop_
_entity_poly.entity_id
_entity_poly.type
_entity_poly.pdbx_seq_one_letter_code
_entity_poly.pdbx_strand_id
1 'polypeptide(L)'
;MKLVLRTDVAQVGKKGDIVDVSDGYGRNYLVPKGLAFLATSGVEEQATAMRRSRDVRDASDRAAAQEVATSLVPKVITITARAGAEGKLFGSVTTMEIADAVAAQAGIEIDRRQLHLDEPIKTIGTHLVPAKLHAEVEFPITVEVVAS
;
A
#
# COMPACT_ATOMS: atom_id res chain seq x y z
N MET A 1 -5.65 -21.53 25.16
CA MET A 1 -4.23 -21.65 24.78
C MET A 1 -3.73 -20.31 24.28
N LYS A 2 -2.71 -19.78 24.92
CA LYS A 2 -2.08 -18.55 24.50
C LYS A 2 -0.94 -18.83 23.53
N LEU A 3 -0.97 -18.18 22.38
CA LEU A 3 0.02 -18.33 21.33
C LEU A 3 0.52 -16.95 20.89
N VAL A 4 1.75 -16.93 20.39
CA VAL A 4 2.34 -15.74 19.75
C VAL A 4 2.38 -15.98 18.24
N LEU A 5 1.84 -15.05 17.47
CA LEU A 5 1.81 -15.17 16.02
C LEU A 5 3.19 -14.87 15.42
N ARG A 6 3.64 -15.73 14.53
CA ARG A 6 4.89 -15.56 13.77
C ARG A 6 4.66 -14.79 12.48
N THR A 7 3.43 -14.71 12.03
CA THR A 7 3.01 -14.03 10.82
C THR A 7 1.59 -13.49 11.01
N ASP A 8 1.15 -12.62 10.13
CA ASP A 8 -0.21 -12.13 10.15
C ASP A 8 -1.18 -13.26 9.79
N VAL A 9 -2.19 -13.46 10.63
CA VAL A 9 -3.24 -14.45 10.39
C VAL A 9 -4.58 -13.75 10.35
N ALA A 10 -5.30 -13.90 9.26
CA ALA A 10 -6.63 -13.30 9.07
C ALA A 10 -7.59 -13.74 10.19
N GLN A 11 -8.33 -12.79 10.75
CA GLN A 11 -9.31 -12.98 11.82
C GLN A 11 -8.72 -13.38 13.19
N VAL A 12 -7.40 -13.53 13.29
CA VAL A 12 -6.74 -13.91 14.55
C VAL A 12 -5.90 -12.74 15.08
N GLY A 13 -5.00 -12.23 14.29
CA GLY A 13 -4.14 -11.13 14.67
C GLY A 13 -2.94 -10.95 13.75
N LYS A 14 -2.05 -10.07 14.13
CA LYS A 14 -0.83 -9.72 13.38
C LYS A 14 0.40 -10.35 14.02
N LYS A 15 1.49 -10.39 13.24
CA LYS A 15 2.78 -10.87 13.71
C LYS A 15 3.19 -10.20 15.02
N GLY A 16 3.55 -11.00 16.00
CA GLY A 16 3.94 -10.54 17.33
C GLY A 16 2.78 -10.40 18.32
N ASP A 17 1.53 -10.59 17.89
CA ASP A 17 0.38 -10.54 18.77
C ASP A 17 0.27 -11.81 19.61
N ILE A 18 -0.08 -11.63 20.89
CA ILE A 18 -0.41 -12.74 21.78
C ILE A 18 -1.92 -12.96 21.67
N VAL A 19 -2.30 -14.15 21.26
CA VAL A 19 -3.71 -14.50 21.04
C VAL A 19 -4.11 -15.66 21.90
N ASP A 20 -5.37 -15.67 22.35
CA ASP A 20 -5.95 -16.78 23.06
C ASP A 20 -6.93 -17.50 22.13
N VAL A 21 -6.60 -18.74 21.78
CA VAL A 21 -7.38 -19.56 20.86
C VAL A 21 -7.74 -20.88 21.51
N SER A 22 -8.72 -21.59 20.93
CA SER A 22 -9.04 -22.93 21.40
C SER A 22 -7.85 -23.87 21.19
N ASP A 23 -7.71 -24.85 22.09
CA ASP A 23 -6.60 -25.80 22.04
C ASP A 23 -6.54 -26.57 20.73
N GLY A 24 -7.70 -26.96 20.19
CA GLY A 24 -7.77 -27.65 18.91
C GLY A 24 -7.29 -26.80 17.74
N TYR A 25 -7.70 -25.57 17.68
CA TYR A 25 -7.28 -24.63 16.62
C TYR A 25 -5.78 -24.34 16.70
N GLY A 26 -5.28 -24.07 17.90
CA GLY A 26 -3.85 -23.80 18.08
C GLY A 26 -2.97 -25.00 17.75
N ARG A 27 -3.32 -26.18 18.28
CA ARG A 27 -2.52 -27.40 18.09
C ARG A 27 -2.59 -27.98 16.70
N ASN A 28 -3.75 -27.90 16.05
CA ASN A 28 -3.99 -28.58 14.76
C ASN A 28 -3.75 -27.68 13.56
N TYR A 29 -3.78 -26.37 13.74
CA TYR A 29 -3.66 -25.40 12.64
C TYR A 29 -2.49 -24.44 12.80
N LEU A 30 -2.48 -23.64 13.85
CA LEU A 30 -1.50 -22.55 13.98
C LEU A 30 -0.08 -23.05 14.24
N VAL A 31 0.09 -23.97 15.17
CA VAL A 31 1.41 -24.50 15.53
C VAL A 31 1.99 -25.41 14.44
N PRO A 32 1.24 -26.41 13.92
CA PRO A 32 1.79 -27.30 12.88
C PRO A 32 2.13 -26.58 11.58
N LYS A 33 1.41 -25.53 11.24
CA LYS A 33 1.70 -24.72 10.03
C LYS A 33 2.78 -23.68 10.25
N GLY A 34 3.35 -23.57 11.44
CA GLY A 34 4.39 -22.60 11.74
C GLY A 34 3.91 -21.15 11.79
N LEU A 35 2.60 -20.93 11.93
CA LEU A 35 2.00 -19.61 12.00
C LEU A 35 2.09 -18.98 13.40
N ALA A 36 2.20 -19.82 14.44
CA ALA A 36 2.28 -19.39 15.81
C ALA A 36 3.08 -20.39 16.66
N PHE A 37 3.47 -19.96 17.84
CA PHE A 37 4.14 -20.83 18.83
C PHE A 37 3.62 -20.54 20.23
N LEU A 38 3.84 -21.48 21.15
CA LEU A 38 3.35 -21.37 22.52
C LEU A 38 3.94 -20.14 23.22
N ALA A 39 3.08 -19.36 23.88
CA ALA A 39 3.50 -18.20 24.64
C ALA A 39 4.11 -18.65 25.97
N THR A 40 5.41 -18.41 26.13
CA THR A 40 6.16 -18.53 27.37
C THR A 40 6.65 -17.15 27.79
N SER A 41 7.15 -16.97 29.02
CA SER A 41 7.61 -15.65 29.47
C SER A 41 8.69 -15.04 28.58
N GLY A 42 9.68 -15.81 28.14
CA GLY A 42 10.70 -15.35 27.20
C GLY A 42 10.16 -15.03 25.81
N VAL A 43 9.14 -15.77 25.38
CA VAL A 43 8.44 -15.56 24.11
C VAL A 43 7.57 -14.31 24.17
N GLU A 44 6.95 -14.01 25.32
CA GLU A 44 6.18 -12.78 25.50
C GLU A 44 7.06 -11.52 25.37
N GLU A 45 8.29 -11.56 25.87
CA GLU A 45 9.26 -10.48 25.69
C GLU A 45 9.62 -10.29 24.21
N GLN A 46 9.85 -11.39 23.48
CA GLN A 46 10.09 -11.34 22.04
C GLN A 46 8.88 -10.80 21.28
N ALA A 47 7.67 -11.19 21.67
CA ALA A 47 6.45 -10.68 21.06
C ALA A 47 6.30 -9.17 21.25
N THR A 48 6.61 -8.66 22.45
CA THR A 48 6.58 -7.24 22.74
C THR A 48 7.61 -6.49 21.90
N ALA A 49 8.82 -7.03 21.75
CA ALA A 49 9.85 -6.43 20.91
C ALA A 49 9.44 -6.42 19.44
N MET A 50 8.84 -7.49 18.93
CA MET A 50 8.35 -7.56 17.54
C MET A 50 7.22 -6.55 17.28
N ARG A 51 6.28 -6.40 18.22
CA ARG A 51 5.21 -5.39 18.14
C ARG A 51 5.79 -3.98 18.08
N ARG A 52 6.71 -3.67 18.97
CA ARG A 52 7.34 -2.35 19.02
C ARG A 52 8.09 -2.04 17.72
N SER A 53 8.83 -3.01 17.20
CA SER A 53 9.53 -2.86 15.92
C SER A 53 8.56 -2.64 14.77
N ARG A 54 7.44 -3.40 14.74
CA ARG A 54 6.40 -3.23 13.72
C ARG A 54 5.76 -1.84 13.80
N ASP A 55 5.41 -1.39 15.01
CA ASP A 55 4.74 -0.10 15.21
C ASP A 55 5.65 1.07 14.82
N VAL A 56 6.93 1.00 15.14
CA VAL A 56 7.93 1.99 14.73
C VAL A 56 8.07 2.03 13.20
N ARG A 57 8.14 0.88 12.56
CA ARG A 57 8.23 0.79 11.10
C ARG A 57 6.98 1.34 10.44
N ASP A 58 5.81 0.97 10.93
CA ASP A 58 4.53 1.43 10.40
C ASP A 58 4.39 2.96 10.54
N ALA A 59 4.76 3.52 11.68
CA ALA A 59 4.74 4.96 11.89
C ALA A 59 5.72 5.69 10.96
N SER A 60 6.90 5.14 10.73
CA SER A 60 7.89 5.68 9.79
C SER A 60 7.38 5.64 8.35
N ASP A 61 6.81 4.52 7.93
CA ASP A 61 6.25 4.36 6.59
C ASP A 61 5.08 5.32 6.36
N ARG A 62 4.22 5.48 7.36
CA ARG A 62 3.11 6.43 7.31
C ARG A 62 3.59 7.88 7.19
N ALA A 63 4.59 8.27 7.98
CA ALA A 63 5.16 9.62 7.91
C ALA A 63 5.79 9.90 6.55
N ALA A 64 6.54 8.95 5.98
CA ALA A 64 7.11 9.06 4.65
C ALA A 64 6.01 9.19 3.58
N ALA A 65 4.96 8.39 3.69
CA ALA A 65 3.82 8.45 2.78
C ALA A 65 3.09 9.80 2.86
N GLN A 66 2.93 10.37 4.05
CA GLN A 66 2.33 11.69 4.24
C GLN A 66 3.17 12.82 3.63
N GLU A 67 4.49 12.75 3.73
CA GLU A 67 5.38 13.72 3.07
C GLU A 67 5.22 13.67 1.55
N VAL A 68 5.18 12.49 0.98
CA VAL A 68 4.95 12.30 -0.46
C VAL A 68 3.58 12.84 -0.84
N ALA A 69 2.54 12.55 -0.07
CA ALA A 69 1.19 13.06 -0.31
C ALA A 69 1.17 14.60 -0.30
N THR A 70 1.78 15.22 0.70
CA THR A 70 1.85 16.68 0.80
C THR A 70 2.59 17.29 -0.38
N SER A 71 3.59 16.61 -0.91
CA SER A 71 4.34 17.07 -2.08
C SER A 71 3.58 16.89 -3.39
N LEU A 72 2.79 15.83 -3.52
CA LEU A 72 2.10 15.47 -4.77
C LEU A 72 0.72 16.11 -4.91
N VAL A 73 -0.02 16.31 -3.82
CA VAL A 73 -1.38 16.85 -3.89
C VAL A 73 -1.46 18.18 -4.65
N PRO A 74 -0.57 19.17 -4.42
CA PRO A 74 -0.61 20.43 -5.17
C PRO A 74 -0.01 20.35 -6.56
N LYS A 75 0.61 19.25 -6.95
CA LYS A 75 1.26 19.10 -8.24
C LYS A 75 0.32 18.47 -9.26
N VAL A 76 0.41 18.98 -10.49
CA VAL A 76 -0.30 18.42 -11.64
C VAL A 76 0.73 17.67 -12.49
N ILE A 77 0.45 16.38 -12.73
CA ILE A 77 1.31 15.54 -13.56
C ILE A 77 0.78 15.57 -14.99
N THR A 78 1.58 16.08 -15.91
CA THR A 78 1.20 16.19 -17.31
C THR A 78 1.69 14.97 -18.09
N ILE A 79 0.79 14.31 -18.79
CA ILE A 79 1.09 13.16 -19.64
C ILE A 79 0.69 13.50 -21.07
N THR A 80 1.63 13.36 -21.99
CA THR A 80 1.39 13.57 -23.42
C THR A 80 0.99 12.24 -24.06
N ALA A 81 -0.13 12.23 -24.77
CA ALA A 81 -0.62 11.04 -25.45
C ALA A 81 -1.21 11.41 -26.80
N ARG A 82 -1.20 10.49 -27.74
CA ARG A 82 -1.82 10.69 -29.04
C ARG A 82 -3.34 10.61 -28.91
N ALA A 83 -4.01 11.65 -29.37
CA ALA A 83 -5.47 11.73 -29.31
C ALA A 83 -6.06 12.04 -30.70
N GLY A 84 -7.26 11.52 -30.92
CA GLY A 84 -8.04 11.85 -32.11
C GLY A 84 -8.75 13.17 -31.98
N ALA A 85 -9.46 13.57 -33.05
CA ALA A 85 -10.16 14.83 -33.14
C ALA A 85 -11.26 15.03 -32.09
N GLU A 86 -11.81 13.95 -31.55
CA GLU A 86 -12.86 13.96 -30.52
C GLU A 86 -12.33 13.97 -29.09
N GLY A 87 -11.02 14.08 -28.89
CA GLY A 87 -10.41 14.03 -27.59
C GLY A 87 -10.24 12.62 -27.01
N LYS A 88 -10.45 11.60 -27.83
CA LYS A 88 -10.22 10.21 -27.45
C LYS A 88 -8.77 9.81 -27.77
N LEU A 89 -8.13 9.16 -26.81
CA LEU A 89 -6.77 8.64 -27.03
C LEU A 89 -6.78 7.44 -27.98
N PHE A 90 -5.77 7.36 -28.84
CA PHE A 90 -5.58 6.17 -29.68
C PHE A 90 -5.12 4.95 -28.88
N GLY A 91 -4.55 5.18 -27.72
CA GLY A 91 -4.23 4.15 -26.74
C GLY A 91 -4.85 4.48 -25.41
N SER A 92 -4.24 4.02 -24.32
CA SER A 92 -4.69 4.29 -22.96
C SER A 92 -3.51 4.68 -22.09
N VAL A 93 -3.76 5.53 -21.08
CA VAL A 93 -2.77 5.84 -20.05
C VAL A 93 -2.97 4.88 -18.90
N THR A 94 -1.93 4.11 -18.62
CA THR A 94 -1.94 3.09 -17.56
C THR A 94 -1.29 3.61 -16.28
N THR A 95 -1.46 2.86 -15.19
CA THR A 95 -0.80 3.18 -13.91
C THR A 95 0.71 3.23 -14.02
N MET A 96 1.29 2.41 -14.90
CA MET A 96 2.73 2.40 -15.14
C MET A 96 3.21 3.73 -15.74
N GLU A 97 2.50 4.24 -16.73
CA GLU A 97 2.81 5.53 -17.35
C GLU A 97 2.66 6.68 -16.36
N ILE A 98 1.65 6.63 -15.52
CA ILE A 98 1.44 7.63 -14.45
C ILE A 98 2.59 7.57 -13.45
N ALA A 99 3.01 6.40 -13.02
CA ALA A 99 4.13 6.23 -12.11
C ALA A 99 5.44 6.76 -12.71
N ASP A 100 5.70 6.46 -13.98
CA ASP A 100 6.88 6.97 -14.71
C ASP A 100 6.84 8.49 -14.83
N ALA A 101 5.69 9.06 -15.14
CA ALA A 101 5.51 10.51 -15.23
C ALA A 101 5.71 11.21 -13.88
N VAL A 102 5.22 10.63 -12.80
CA VAL A 102 5.43 11.14 -11.44
C VAL A 102 6.91 11.12 -11.08
N ALA A 103 7.61 10.04 -11.40
CA ALA A 103 9.05 9.94 -11.17
C ALA A 103 9.84 11.00 -11.97
N ALA A 104 9.45 11.24 -13.20
CA ALA A 104 10.13 12.20 -14.08
C ALA A 104 9.85 13.67 -13.68
N GLN A 105 8.61 13.99 -13.31
CA GLN A 105 8.17 15.37 -13.09
C GLN A 105 8.25 15.78 -11.61
N ALA A 106 7.93 14.90 -10.71
CA ALA A 106 7.95 15.18 -9.27
C ALA A 106 9.23 14.68 -8.57
N GLY A 107 9.99 13.81 -9.22
CA GLY A 107 11.18 13.19 -8.65
C GLY A 107 10.88 12.19 -7.54
N ILE A 108 9.65 11.67 -7.50
CA ILE A 108 9.19 10.75 -6.48
C ILE A 108 8.88 9.40 -7.14
N GLU A 109 9.50 8.34 -6.65
CA GLU A 109 9.22 7.00 -7.13
C GLU A 109 7.96 6.44 -6.46
N ILE A 110 6.96 6.10 -7.27
CA ILE A 110 5.73 5.45 -6.83
C ILE A 110 5.59 4.14 -7.61
N ASP A 111 5.27 3.06 -6.89
CA ASP A 111 4.95 1.79 -7.52
C ASP A 111 3.57 1.87 -8.18
N ARG A 112 3.45 1.35 -9.40
CA ARG A 112 2.16 1.26 -10.11
C ARG A 112 1.07 0.54 -9.29
N ARG A 113 1.46 -0.35 -8.38
CA ARG A 113 0.54 -1.08 -7.50
C ARG A 113 -0.11 -0.19 -6.44
N GLN A 114 0.51 0.94 -6.15
CA GLN A 114 -0.01 1.93 -5.20
C GLN A 114 -1.05 2.85 -5.85
N LEU A 115 -1.12 2.86 -7.17
CA LEU A 115 -2.10 3.63 -7.93
C LEU A 115 -3.33 2.77 -8.22
N HIS A 116 -4.50 3.31 -7.93
CA HIS A 116 -5.77 2.64 -8.21
C HIS A 116 -6.43 3.28 -9.41
N LEU A 117 -6.58 2.53 -10.47
CA LEU A 117 -7.20 2.98 -11.70
C LEU A 117 -8.20 1.91 -12.16
N ASP A 118 -9.49 2.18 -12.00
CA ASP A 118 -10.55 1.24 -12.36
C ASP A 118 -10.55 0.96 -13.86
N GLU A 119 -10.36 2.00 -14.66
CA GLU A 119 -10.24 1.88 -16.11
C GLU A 119 -9.05 2.71 -16.58
N PRO A 120 -8.29 2.26 -17.59
CA PRO A 120 -7.25 3.08 -18.19
C PRO A 120 -7.82 4.39 -18.73
N ILE A 121 -7.05 5.46 -18.64
CA ILE A 121 -7.45 6.77 -19.15
C ILE A 121 -7.45 6.74 -20.69
N LYS A 122 -8.58 7.04 -21.28
CA LYS A 122 -8.76 7.02 -22.75
C LYS A 122 -9.14 8.38 -23.34
N THR A 123 -9.24 9.40 -22.51
CA THR A 123 -9.61 10.76 -22.95
C THR A 123 -8.59 11.77 -22.46
N ILE A 124 -8.47 12.88 -23.20
CA ILE A 124 -7.67 14.01 -22.76
C ILE A 124 -8.40 14.79 -21.68
N GLY A 125 -7.67 15.52 -20.87
CA GLY A 125 -8.19 16.35 -19.79
C GLY A 125 -7.62 15.99 -18.43
N THR A 126 -8.22 16.56 -17.40
CA THR A 126 -7.79 16.34 -16.01
C THR A 126 -8.47 15.12 -15.43
N HIS A 127 -7.68 14.23 -14.88
CA HIS A 127 -8.14 13.02 -14.21
C HIS A 127 -7.55 12.95 -12.80
N LEU A 128 -8.34 12.47 -11.85
CA LEU A 128 -7.87 12.20 -10.50
C LEU A 128 -7.61 10.71 -10.34
N VAL A 129 -6.38 10.37 -9.97
CA VAL A 129 -5.96 8.98 -9.78
C VAL A 129 -5.66 8.77 -8.30
N PRO A 130 -6.45 7.95 -7.60
CA PRO A 130 -6.18 7.66 -6.19
C PRO A 130 -4.86 6.91 -6.03
N ALA A 131 -4.00 7.41 -5.15
CA ALA A 131 -2.76 6.76 -4.79
C ALA A 131 -2.81 6.37 -3.31
N LYS A 132 -2.51 5.11 -3.03
CA LYS A 132 -2.49 4.57 -1.68
C LYS A 132 -1.07 4.13 -1.34
N LEU A 133 -0.34 4.99 -0.63
CA LEU A 133 1.05 4.73 -0.25
C LEU A 133 1.17 3.97 1.07
N HIS A 134 0.16 4.08 1.92
CA HIS A 134 0.07 3.39 3.19
C HIS A 134 -1.40 3.04 3.45
N ALA A 135 -1.66 2.06 4.32
CA ALA A 135 -3.04 1.67 4.66
C ALA A 135 -3.90 2.85 5.15
N GLU A 136 -3.27 3.83 5.79
CA GLU A 136 -3.93 5.03 6.32
C GLU A 136 -3.68 6.29 5.48
N VAL A 137 -2.84 6.23 4.45
CA VAL A 137 -2.51 7.37 3.60
C VAL A 137 -2.95 7.11 2.17
N GLU A 138 -4.04 7.73 1.79
CA GLU A 138 -4.58 7.70 0.43
C GLU A 138 -4.89 9.13 0.00
N PHE A 139 -4.48 9.48 -1.21
CA PHE A 139 -4.69 10.81 -1.77
C PHE A 139 -4.86 10.76 -3.28
N PRO A 140 -5.59 11.71 -3.89
CA PRO A 140 -5.69 11.78 -5.34
C PRO A 140 -4.48 12.49 -5.95
N ILE A 141 -3.95 11.92 -7.03
CA ILE A 141 -2.96 12.58 -7.88
C ILE A 141 -3.70 13.21 -9.05
N THR A 142 -3.47 14.50 -9.29
CA THR A 142 -4.03 15.18 -10.45
C THR A 142 -3.18 14.88 -11.67
N VAL A 143 -3.77 14.23 -12.66
CA VAL A 143 -3.11 13.88 -13.91
C VAL A 143 -3.81 14.65 -15.04
N GLU A 144 -3.04 15.44 -15.78
CA GLU A 144 -3.54 16.13 -16.96
C GLU A 144 -3.00 15.44 -18.21
N VAL A 145 -3.92 14.90 -19.01
CA VAL A 145 -3.57 14.26 -20.27
C VAL A 145 -3.78 15.27 -21.41
N VAL A 146 -2.71 15.50 -22.14
CA VAL A 146 -2.71 16.43 -23.28
C VAL A 146 -2.42 15.70 -24.58
N ALA A 147 -2.98 16.21 -25.67
CA ALA A 147 -2.70 15.69 -27.00
C ALA A 147 -1.28 16.04 -27.43
N SER A 148 -0.60 15.08 -28.02
CA SER A 148 0.73 15.29 -28.58
C SER A 148 0.67 15.94 -29.93
#